data_8e7c605496a29952e1a5bf4c9f9a08d0
#
_entry.id   8e7c605496a29952e1a5bf4c9f9a08d0
#
_cell.length_a   1.000
_cell.length_b   1.000
_cell.length_c   1.000
_cell.angle_alpha   90.00
_cell.angle_beta   90.00
_cell.angle_gamma   90.00
#
_symmetry.space_group_name_H-M   'P 1'
#
loop_
_entity.id
_entity.type
_entity.pdbx_description
1 polymer ?
#
loop_
_entity_poly.entity_id
_entity_poly.type
_entity_poly.pdbx_seq_one_letter_code
_entity_poly.pdbx_strand_id
1 'polypeptide(L)'
;MKDTTLANYFIPKGSHVYLRRQGLGINPRVWKEPLKFNPERHLKIDGSNLSLADPSLDLITFGTGRRGCSGVMLGTSMTIMLFARLIHGFTWSLPPNQSDIDLSESHGGTTKAKPLVAVAEPRLEPNIYGLY
;
A
#
# COMPACT_ATOMS: atom_id res chain seq x y z
N MET A 1 -7.20 30.97 0.46
CA MET A 1 -8.39 30.12 0.62
C MET A 1 -9.60 31.01 0.87
N LYS A 2 -10.78 30.62 0.43
CA LYS A 2 -12.06 31.32 0.56
C LYS A 2 -13.08 30.38 1.19
N ASP A 3 -14.20 30.91 1.66
CA ASP A 3 -15.35 30.10 2.05
C ASP A 3 -15.76 29.21 0.89
N THR A 4 -16.18 27.99 1.18
CA THR A 4 -16.63 27.05 0.16
C THR A 4 -17.73 26.15 0.70
N THR A 5 -18.43 25.48 -0.20
CA THR A 5 -19.42 24.46 0.15
C THR A 5 -19.02 23.13 -0.48
N LEU A 6 -19.03 22.07 0.30
CA LEU A 6 -18.79 20.71 -0.17
C LEU A 6 -20.05 19.88 0.12
N ALA A 7 -20.67 19.36 -0.92
CA ALA A 7 -22.02 18.82 -0.84
C ALA A 7 -22.96 19.86 -0.17
N ASN A 8 -23.56 19.54 0.97
CA ASN A 8 -24.47 20.43 1.71
C ASN A 8 -23.81 21.09 2.93
N TYR A 9 -22.47 20.96 3.07
CA TYR A 9 -21.75 21.50 4.22
C TYR A 9 -21.01 22.77 3.88
N PHE A 10 -21.28 23.84 4.62
CA PHE A 10 -20.52 25.09 4.54
C PHE A 10 -19.18 24.93 5.27
N ILE A 11 -18.11 25.29 4.60
CA ILE A 11 -16.73 25.21 5.14
C ILE A 11 -16.17 26.64 5.15
N PRO A 12 -16.04 27.26 6.33
CA PRO A 12 -15.48 28.60 6.45
C PRO A 12 -14.03 28.68 6.01
N LYS A 13 -13.61 29.83 5.54
CA LYS A 13 -12.20 30.15 5.31
C LYS A 13 -11.38 29.85 6.56
N GLY A 14 -10.25 29.17 6.39
CA GLY A 14 -9.34 28.82 7.50
C GLY A 14 -9.64 27.47 8.16
N SER A 15 -10.74 26.80 7.82
CA SER A 15 -11.02 25.47 8.34
C SER A 15 -9.93 24.46 7.99
N HIS A 16 -9.59 23.60 8.95
CA HIS A 16 -8.76 22.43 8.72
C HIS A 16 -9.64 21.24 8.28
N VAL A 17 -9.36 20.67 7.14
CA VAL A 17 -10.09 19.52 6.60
C VAL A 17 -9.20 18.28 6.61
N TYR A 18 -9.65 17.22 7.29
CA TYR A 18 -8.95 15.96 7.40
C TYR A 18 -9.63 14.89 6.55
N LEU A 19 -8.92 14.34 5.56
CA LEU A 19 -9.36 13.22 4.78
C LEU A 19 -8.82 11.91 5.40
N ARG A 20 -9.71 11.09 5.94
CA ARG A 20 -9.34 9.78 6.51
C ARG A 20 -9.11 8.75 5.39
N ARG A 21 -7.91 8.71 4.85
CA ARG A 21 -7.54 7.83 3.72
C ARG A 21 -7.62 6.34 4.05
N GLN A 22 -7.28 5.95 5.29
CA GLN A 22 -7.42 4.56 5.74
C GLN A 22 -8.85 4.04 5.57
N GLY A 23 -9.86 4.87 5.87
CA GLY A 23 -11.26 4.51 5.70
C GLY A 23 -11.66 4.23 4.24
N LEU A 24 -10.94 4.78 3.27
CA LEU A 24 -11.19 4.50 1.84
C LEU A 24 -10.73 3.09 1.46
N GLY A 25 -9.55 2.67 1.91
CA GLY A 25 -9.00 1.34 1.62
C GLY A 25 -9.77 0.18 2.26
N ILE A 26 -10.56 0.45 3.30
CA ILE A 26 -11.40 -0.55 4.00
C ILE A 26 -12.90 -0.28 3.87
N ASN A 27 -13.31 0.55 2.91
CA ASN A 27 -14.73 0.88 2.70
C ASN A 27 -15.49 -0.29 2.07
N PRO A 28 -16.46 -0.91 2.75
CA PRO A 28 -17.21 -2.06 2.21
C PRO A 28 -18.15 -1.69 1.06
N ARG A 29 -18.41 -0.40 0.81
CA ARG A 29 -19.15 0.07 -0.36
C ARG A 29 -18.32 0.01 -1.65
N VAL A 30 -17.00 0.01 -1.52
CA VAL A 30 -16.05 -0.05 -2.64
C VAL A 30 -15.43 -1.43 -2.75
N TRP A 31 -15.02 -2.01 -1.62
CA TRP A 31 -14.26 -3.24 -1.56
C TRP A 31 -15.05 -4.38 -0.96
N LYS A 32 -15.20 -5.49 -1.67
CA LYS A 32 -15.75 -6.72 -1.11
C LYS A 32 -14.76 -7.33 -0.12
N GLU A 33 -15.24 -7.68 1.08
CA GLU A 33 -14.42 -8.22 2.18
C GLU A 33 -13.14 -7.39 2.43
N PRO A 34 -13.27 -6.07 2.77
CA PRO A 34 -12.13 -5.14 2.74
C PRO A 34 -11.01 -5.49 3.72
N LEU A 35 -11.31 -6.23 4.80
CA LEU A 35 -10.33 -6.66 5.80
C LEU A 35 -9.61 -7.95 5.41
N LYS A 36 -10.07 -8.64 4.36
CA LYS A 36 -9.42 -9.86 3.89
C LYS A 36 -8.26 -9.51 2.96
N PHE A 37 -7.10 -10.10 3.20
CA PHE A 37 -5.98 -10.01 2.26
C PHE A 37 -6.34 -10.75 0.97
N ASN A 38 -6.59 -10.00 -0.08
CA ASN A 38 -6.93 -10.51 -1.40
C ASN A 38 -6.34 -9.59 -2.47
N PRO A 39 -5.12 -9.85 -2.93
CA PRO A 39 -4.45 -9.03 -3.93
C PRO A 39 -5.15 -9.06 -5.30
N GLU A 40 -5.86 -10.14 -5.64
CA GLU A 40 -6.57 -10.30 -6.91
C GLU A 40 -7.68 -9.26 -7.10
N ARG A 41 -8.20 -8.67 -6.01
CA ARG A 41 -9.20 -7.58 -6.11
C ARG A 41 -8.70 -6.35 -6.89
N HIS A 42 -7.39 -6.21 -6.99
CA HIS A 42 -6.73 -5.11 -7.68
C HIS A 42 -6.40 -5.41 -9.14
N LEU A 43 -6.69 -6.62 -9.61
CA LEU A 43 -6.59 -6.99 -11.01
C LEU A 43 -7.87 -6.54 -11.72
N LYS A 44 -7.74 -5.76 -12.78
CA LYS A 44 -8.87 -5.39 -13.62
C LYS A 44 -9.20 -6.53 -14.58
N ILE A 45 -10.49 -6.65 -14.95
CA ILE A 45 -10.99 -7.70 -15.86
C ILE A 45 -10.31 -7.64 -17.23
N ASP A 46 -9.88 -6.44 -17.65
CA ASP A 46 -9.17 -6.21 -18.91
C ASP A 46 -7.67 -6.55 -18.85
N GLY A 47 -7.19 -7.08 -17.71
CA GLY A 47 -5.78 -7.40 -17.49
C GLY A 47 -4.89 -6.18 -17.18
N SER A 48 -5.46 -4.98 -17.16
CA SER A 48 -4.69 -3.80 -16.74
C SER A 48 -4.52 -3.75 -15.22
N ASN A 49 -3.39 -3.21 -14.78
CA ASN A 49 -3.12 -3.03 -13.36
C ASN A 49 -3.81 -1.79 -12.81
N LEU A 50 -4.22 -1.85 -11.54
CA LEU A 50 -4.67 -0.67 -10.83
C LEU A 50 -3.51 0.33 -10.70
N SER A 51 -3.72 1.55 -11.16
CA SER A 51 -2.74 2.62 -10.96
C SER A 51 -2.92 3.24 -9.58
N LEU A 52 -1.82 3.45 -8.85
CA LEU A 52 -1.84 4.22 -7.59
C LEU A 52 -2.20 5.70 -7.79
N ALA A 53 -2.22 6.16 -9.02
CA ALA A 53 -2.67 7.48 -9.44
C ALA A 53 -4.01 7.41 -10.21
N ASP A 54 -4.81 6.38 -9.97
CA ASP A 54 -6.08 6.14 -10.67
C ASP A 54 -7.07 7.28 -10.41
N PRO A 55 -7.62 7.91 -11.46
CA PRO A 55 -8.61 8.96 -11.32
C PRO A 55 -9.97 8.46 -10.79
N SER A 56 -10.22 7.15 -10.73
CA SER A 56 -11.45 6.58 -10.13
C SER A 56 -11.61 6.90 -8.64
N LEU A 57 -10.54 7.36 -7.99
CA LEU A 57 -10.53 7.75 -6.58
C LEU A 57 -10.83 6.60 -5.59
N ASP A 58 -10.84 5.36 -6.03
CA ASP A 58 -11.02 4.19 -5.18
C ASP A 58 -9.84 4.01 -4.20
N LEU A 59 -8.66 4.44 -4.65
CA LEU A 59 -7.43 4.50 -3.86
C LEU A 59 -6.81 5.90 -3.94
N ILE A 60 -7.01 6.72 -2.91
CA ILE A 60 -6.36 8.04 -2.79
C ILE A 60 -5.15 7.96 -1.85
N THR A 61 -4.36 6.90 -1.97
CA THR A 61 -3.23 6.63 -1.06
C THR A 61 -2.22 7.78 -1.05
N PHE A 62 -1.91 8.31 -2.22
CA PHE A 62 -0.92 9.37 -2.40
C PHE A 62 -1.52 10.76 -2.67
N GLY A 63 -2.83 10.89 -2.46
CA GLY A 63 -3.56 12.13 -2.77
C GLY A 63 -3.77 12.32 -4.27
N THR A 64 -4.36 13.46 -4.62
CA THR A 64 -4.68 13.81 -6.00
C THR A 64 -4.55 15.31 -6.24
N GLY A 65 -4.59 15.73 -7.53
CA GLY A 65 -4.52 17.11 -7.95
C GLY A 65 -3.15 17.77 -7.68
N ARG A 66 -3.14 19.09 -7.57
CA ARG A 66 -1.90 19.90 -7.46
C ARG A 66 -1.05 19.63 -6.21
N ARG A 67 -1.57 18.94 -5.23
CA ARG A 67 -0.90 18.56 -3.97
C ARG A 67 -0.73 17.05 -3.83
N GLY A 68 -0.99 16.30 -4.90
CA GLY A 68 -0.66 14.87 -4.94
C GLY A 68 0.82 14.63 -4.71
N CYS A 69 1.17 13.44 -4.25
CA CYS A 69 2.56 13.06 -3.98
C CYS A 69 3.40 13.08 -5.27
N SER A 70 4.43 13.91 -5.32
CA SER A 70 5.35 13.99 -6.46
C SER A 70 6.26 12.76 -6.59
N GLY A 71 6.47 12.03 -5.49
CA GLY A 71 7.34 10.86 -5.44
C GLY A 71 6.67 9.52 -5.77
N VAL A 72 5.37 9.49 -6.11
CA VAL A 72 4.63 8.24 -6.29
C VAL A 72 5.25 7.33 -7.35
N MET A 73 5.65 7.87 -8.49
CA MET A 73 6.24 7.09 -9.58
C MET A 73 7.59 6.49 -9.20
N LEU A 74 8.47 7.29 -8.61
CA LEU A 74 9.78 6.83 -8.16
C LEU A 74 9.64 5.79 -7.04
N GLY A 75 8.85 6.09 -6.01
CA GLY A 75 8.62 5.19 -4.88
C GLY A 75 8.02 3.86 -5.32
N THR A 76 7.06 3.88 -6.23
CA THR A 76 6.45 2.66 -6.78
C THR A 76 7.48 1.83 -7.56
N SER A 77 8.25 2.45 -8.44
CA SER A 77 9.28 1.77 -9.24
C SER A 77 10.35 1.13 -8.35
N MET A 78 10.83 1.85 -7.33
CA MET A 78 11.80 1.33 -6.37
C MET A 78 11.22 0.15 -5.57
N THR A 79 9.97 0.25 -5.13
CA THR A 79 9.29 -0.81 -4.37
C THR A 79 9.13 -2.08 -5.22
N ILE A 80 8.65 -1.93 -6.45
CA ILE A 80 8.52 -3.06 -7.40
C ILE A 80 9.88 -3.72 -7.65
N MET A 81 10.92 -2.92 -7.91
CA MET A 81 12.28 -3.44 -8.13
C MET A 81 12.80 -4.21 -6.91
N LEU A 82 12.59 -3.67 -5.70
CA LEU A 82 13.01 -4.32 -4.47
C LEU A 82 12.29 -5.66 -4.28
N PHE A 83 10.96 -5.67 -4.39
CA PHE A 83 10.17 -6.90 -4.26
C PHE A 83 10.52 -7.93 -5.35
N ALA A 84 10.69 -7.50 -6.60
CA ALA A 84 11.11 -8.39 -7.68
C ALA A 84 12.43 -9.09 -7.36
N ARG A 85 13.42 -8.35 -6.85
CA ARG A 85 14.71 -8.93 -6.43
C ARG A 85 14.57 -9.89 -5.26
N LEU A 86 13.78 -9.53 -4.24
CA LEU A 86 13.57 -10.39 -3.07
C LEU A 86 12.86 -11.69 -3.44
N ILE A 87 11.81 -11.63 -4.28
CA ILE A 87 11.05 -12.81 -4.70
C ILE A 87 11.84 -13.66 -5.71
N HIS A 88 12.62 -13.03 -6.58
CA HIS A 88 13.47 -13.74 -7.54
C HIS A 88 14.63 -14.43 -6.85
N GLY A 89 15.29 -13.76 -5.90
CA GLY A 89 16.49 -14.29 -5.24
C GLY A 89 16.22 -15.29 -4.14
N PHE A 90 15.06 -15.24 -3.49
CA PHE A 90 14.82 -16.03 -2.29
C PHE A 90 13.47 -16.72 -2.27
N THR A 91 13.42 -17.90 -1.64
CA THR A 91 12.17 -18.52 -1.16
C THR A 91 11.96 -18.08 0.28
N TRP A 92 10.74 -17.64 0.59
CA TRP A 92 10.39 -17.09 1.88
C TRP A 92 9.48 -18.05 2.64
N SER A 93 9.80 -18.25 3.92
CA SER A 93 8.99 -19.07 4.82
C SER A 93 8.89 -18.42 6.20
N LEU A 94 7.93 -18.88 6.99
CA LEU A 94 7.84 -18.48 8.39
C LEU A 94 8.96 -19.15 9.21
N PRO A 95 9.43 -18.51 10.28
CA PRO A 95 10.31 -19.15 11.25
C PRO A 95 9.68 -20.44 11.82
N PRO A 96 10.47 -21.46 12.20
CA PRO A 96 9.95 -22.77 12.62
C PRO A 96 8.93 -22.74 13.76
N ASN A 97 8.96 -21.70 14.59
CA ASN A 97 8.07 -21.56 15.76
C ASN A 97 6.90 -20.59 15.52
N GLN A 98 6.65 -20.19 14.28
CA GLN A 98 5.57 -19.30 13.91
C GLN A 98 4.62 -19.99 12.95
N SER A 99 3.32 -19.96 13.26
CA SER A 99 2.27 -20.49 12.39
C SER A 99 1.59 -19.41 11.55
N ASP A 100 1.79 -18.13 11.89
CA ASP A 100 1.11 -17.02 11.24
C ASP A 100 1.93 -15.72 11.31
N ILE A 101 1.56 -14.74 10.48
CA ILE A 101 2.15 -13.40 10.46
C ILE A 101 1.25 -12.46 11.26
N ASP A 102 1.81 -11.86 12.30
CA ASP A 102 1.14 -10.79 13.04
C ASP A 102 1.00 -9.55 12.15
N LEU A 103 -0.22 -9.23 11.75
CA LEU A 103 -0.54 -8.06 10.91
C LEU A 103 -1.02 -6.85 11.73
N SER A 104 -0.87 -6.86 13.05
CA SER A 104 -1.28 -5.74 13.91
C SER A 104 -0.56 -4.45 13.51
N GLU A 105 -1.29 -3.33 13.61
CA GLU A 105 -0.79 -1.99 13.26
C GLU A 105 -0.22 -1.30 14.51
N SER A 106 0.83 -0.52 14.32
CA SER A 106 1.37 0.35 15.38
C SER A 106 0.45 1.52 15.65
N HIS A 107 0.35 1.96 16.89
CA HIS A 107 -0.41 3.16 17.25
C HIS A 107 0.20 4.41 16.58
N GLY A 108 -0.58 5.07 15.74
CA GLY A 108 -0.22 6.34 15.11
C GLY A 108 0.72 6.25 13.92
N GLY A 109 0.97 5.06 13.37
CA GLY A 109 1.86 4.87 12.22
C GLY A 109 1.23 4.08 11.07
N THR A 110 1.95 4.06 9.95
CA THR A 110 1.67 3.22 8.78
C THR A 110 2.53 1.95 8.78
N THR A 111 3.04 1.58 9.95
CA THR A 111 3.95 0.44 10.12
C THR A 111 3.30 -0.65 10.93
N LYS A 112 3.79 -1.87 10.79
CA LYS A 112 3.41 -2.99 11.65
C LYS A 112 3.79 -2.70 13.11
N ALA A 113 2.99 -3.22 14.06
CA ALA A 113 3.31 -3.13 15.49
C ALA A 113 4.58 -3.91 15.85
N LYS A 114 4.78 -5.07 15.20
CA LYS A 114 5.97 -5.90 15.36
C LYS A 114 6.72 -6.02 14.03
N PRO A 115 8.06 -6.09 14.03
CA PRO A 115 8.82 -6.37 12.82
C PRO A 115 8.37 -7.65 12.14
N LEU A 116 8.42 -7.69 10.80
CA LEU A 116 8.27 -8.94 10.06
C LEU A 116 9.56 -9.75 10.20
N VAL A 117 9.41 -10.99 10.65
CA VAL A 117 10.51 -11.97 10.68
C VAL A 117 10.15 -13.08 9.70
N ALA A 118 11.09 -13.41 8.83
CA ALA A 118 10.93 -14.47 7.84
C ALA A 118 12.27 -15.16 7.59
N VAL A 119 12.23 -16.41 7.17
CA VAL A 119 13.41 -17.15 6.72
C VAL A 119 13.54 -16.97 5.22
N ALA A 120 14.73 -16.60 4.77
CA ALA A 120 15.07 -16.41 3.36
C ALA A 120 16.02 -17.53 2.93
N GLU A 121 15.58 -18.38 2.03
CA GLU A 121 16.41 -19.43 1.42
C GLU A 121 16.84 -18.97 0.02
N PRO A 122 18.16 -18.92 -0.27
CA PRO A 122 18.67 -18.55 -1.58
C PRO A 122 18.14 -19.48 -2.68
N ARG A 123 17.68 -18.91 -3.79
CA ARG A 123 17.18 -19.65 -4.97
C ARG A 123 18.18 -19.69 -6.13
N LEU A 124 19.13 -18.78 -6.13
CA LEU A 124 20.12 -18.63 -7.20
C LEU A 124 21.48 -19.13 -6.71
N GLU A 125 22.39 -19.35 -7.64
CA GLU A 125 23.76 -19.72 -7.33
C GLU A 125 24.48 -18.65 -6.49
N PRO A 126 25.34 -19.03 -5.53
CA PRO A 126 25.97 -18.11 -4.59
C PRO A 126 26.70 -16.92 -5.22
N ASN A 127 27.33 -17.12 -6.38
CA ASN A 127 28.04 -16.08 -7.12
C ASN A 127 27.12 -14.93 -7.61
N ILE A 128 25.82 -15.18 -7.74
CA ILE A 128 24.84 -14.15 -8.17
C ILE A 128 24.55 -13.14 -7.07
N TYR A 129 24.74 -13.52 -5.79
CA TYR A 129 24.49 -12.64 -4.66
C TYR A 129 25.64 -11.70 -4.32
N GLY A 130 26.79 -11.83 -5.00
CA GLY A 130 28.01 -11.06 -4.70
C GLY A 130 28.60 -11.38 -3.31
N LEU A 131 28.28 -12.53 -2.77
CA LEU A 131 28.86 -13.05 -1.53
C LEU A 131 30.19 -13.73 -1.89
N TYR A 132 31.29 -12.99 -1.76
CA TYR A 132 32.65 -13.47 -1.85
C TYR A 132 33.30 -13.42 -0.46
#